data_a143e2c23a5932bdf886aa3712da8a03
#
_entry.id   a143e2c23a5932bdf886aa3712da8a03
#
_cell.length_a   1.000
_cell.length_b   1.000
_cell.length_c   1.000
_cell.angle_alpha   90.00
_cell.angle_beta   90.00
_cell.angle_gamma   90.00
#
_symmetry.space_group_name_H-M   'P 1'
#
loop_
_entity.id
_entity.type
_entity.pdbx_description
1 polymer ?
#
loop_
_entity_poly.entity_id
_entity_poly.type
_entity_poly.pdbx_seq_one_letter_code
_entity_poly.pdbx_strand_id
1 'polypeptide(L)'
;MCIRDSFIANTEGMPPLFQDVFGNTLVELAESNPKIVGVTPAMPSGCSMNILMSKMPKRAFDVGIAEGHAVTFSGGMAKDGLLPFCNIYSSFMQRAYDNIIHDVAIQNLPVVLCLDRAGLVGEDGPTHHGAFDMAYLRPIPNLTIASPMDEHELRRLMYTAQLPDKGPFVLRYPRGRGVLVDWKCPLEEIPVGKGRKLKDGKDVAVISIGPI
;
A
#
# COMPACT_ATOMS: atom_id res chain seq x y z
N MET A 1 22.72 27.51 6.33
CA MET A 1 23.37 26.17 6.41
C MET A 1 22.86 25.53 7.69
N CYS A 2 21.73 24.78 7.60
CA CYS A 2 21.18 24.08 8.76
C CYS A 2 21.99 22.81 8.97
N ILE A 3 22.79 22.80 10.04
CA ILE A 3 23.41 21.57 10.54
C ILE A 3 22.25 20.79 11.15
N ARG A 4 21.70 19.82 10.42
CA ARG A 4 20.94 18.73 11.03
C ARG A 4 21.96 17.86 11.71
N ASP A 5 22.12 18.03 13.02
CA ASP A 5 22.72 17.00 13.82
C ASP A 5 21.88 15.74 13.60
N SER A 6 22.47 14.79 12.90
CA SER A 6 21.87 13.47 12.71
C SER A 6 21.93 12.75 14.08
N PHE A 7 20.95 13.02 14.93
CA PHE A 7 20.63 12.08 16.00
C PHE A 7 20.20 10.79 15.29
N ILE A 8 21.11 9.84 15.22
CA ILE A 8 20.74 8.45 14.92
C ILE A 8 19.95 8.00 16.15
N ALA A 9 18.64 8.19 16.09
CA ALA A 9 17.76 7.68 17.13
C ALA A 9 17.98 6.16 17.19
N ASN A 10 18.33 5.67 18.37
CA ASN A 10 18.40 4.22 18.58
C ASN A 10 16.98 3.66 18.34
N THR A 11 16.81 2.91 17.27
CA THR A 11 15.52 2.31 16.88
C THR A 11 15.40 0.86 17.35
N GLU A 12 16.37 0.38 18.10
CA GLU A 12 16.36 -0.98 18.67
C GLU A 12 15.14 -1.15 19.58
N GLY A 13 14.36 -2.20 19.34
CA GLY A 13 13.13 -2.47 20.09
C GLY A 13 11.93 -1.60 19.69
N MET A 14 12.03 -0.76 18.68
CA MET A 14 10.88 -0.01 18.17
C MET A 14 10.14 -0.78 17.05
N PRO A 15 8.80 -0.62 16.92
CA PRO A 15 8.06 -1.11 15.76
C PRO A 15 8.64 -0.56 14.45
N PRO A 16 8.55 -1.32 13.34
CA PRO A 16 9.02 -0.88 12.02
C PRO A 16 8.16 0.28 11.48
N LEU A 17 8.68 0.96 10.47
CA LEU A 17 7.87 1.83 9.64
C LEU A 17 6.92 0.99 8.76
N PHE A 18 5.69 1.46 8.53
CA PHE A 18 4.74 0.76 7.65
C PHE A 18 5.30 0.55 6.24
N GLN A 19 6.03 1.53 5.69
CA GLN A 19 6.72 1.39 4.40
C GLN A 19 7.73 0.25 4.39
N ASP A 20 8.43 0.00 5.51
CA ASP A 20 9.42 -1.09 5.60
C ASP A 20 8.73 -2.45 5.73
N VAL A 21 7.61 -2.50 6.44
CA VAL A 21 6.74 -3.69 6.45
C VAL A 21 6.27 -4.01 5.04
N PHE A 22 5.81 -3.01 4.29
CA PHE A 22 5.43 -3.16 2.88
C PHE A 22 6.60 -3.69 2.04
N GLY A 23 7.75 -3.02 2.04
CA GLY A 23 8.88 -3.39 1.19
C GLY A 23 9.42 -4.80 1.46
N ASN A 24 9.55 -5.18 2.74
CA ASN A 24 10.00 -6.52 3.11
C ASN A 24 8.97 -7.60 2.78
N THR A 25 7.68 -7.32 3.02
CA THR A 25 6.61 -8.27 2.67
C THR A 25 6.50 -8.44 1.15
N LEU A 26 6.65 -7.36 0.38
CA LEU A 26 6.64 -7.44 -1.08
C LEU A 26 7.73 -8.37 -1.62
N VAL A 27 8.92 -8.31 -1.05
CA VAL A 27 10.01 -9.24 -1.40
C VAL A 27 9.65 -10.68 -1.06
N GLU A 28 9.15 -10.95 0.14
CA GLU A 28 8.75 -12.28 0.58
C GLU A 28 7.66 -12.87 -0.35
N LEU A 29 6.67 -12.07 -0.72
CA LEU A 29 5.64 -12.49 -1.68
C LEU A 29 6.22 -12.72 -3.08
N ALA A 30 7.14 -11.86 -3.53
CA ALA A 30 7.76 -11.97 -4.82
C ALA A 30 8.71 -13.19 -4.93
N GLU A 31 9.31 -13.64 -3.83
CA GLU A 31 10.08 -14.89 -3.78
C GLU A 31 9.20 -16.12 -4.04
N SER A 32 7.96 -16.11 -3.55
CA SER A 32 7.00 -17.21 -3.71
C SER A 32 6.15 -17.12 -4.99
N ASN A 33 5.96 -15.91 -5.53
CA ASN A 33 5.12 -15.66 -6.70
C ASN A 33 5.88 -14.91 -7.79
N PRO A 34 6.30 -15.59 -8.88
CA PRO A 34 7.09 -14.98 -9.95
C PRO A 34 6.33 -13.91 -10.76
N LYS A 35 5.01 -13.83 -10.65
CA LYS A 35 4.21 -12.83 -11.34
C LYS A 35 4.26 -11.45 -10.68
N ILE A 36 4.64 -11.35 -9.41
CA ILE A 36 4.68 -10.08 -8.68
C ILE A 36 5.78 -9.18 -9.22
N VAL A 37 5.42 -7.95 -9.52
CA VAL A 37 6.32 -6.85 -9.89
C VAL A 37 5.96 -5.60 -9.09
N GLY A 38 6.95 -4.75 -8.83
CA GLY A 38 6.78 -3.47 -8.14
C GLY A 38 6.86 -2.30 -9.10
N VAL A 39 5.99 -1.31 -8.93
CA VAL A 39 6.01 -0.04 -9.69
C VAL A 39 5.92 1.13 -8.73
N THR A 40 6.73 2.17 -8.96
CA THR A 40 6.63 3.43 -8.21
C THR A 40 7.01 4.61 -9.09
N PRO A 41 6.34 5.77 -8.95
CA PRO A 41 6.71 7.00 -9.66
C PRO A 41 7.62 7.86 -8.78
N ALA A 42 8.95 7.71 -8.93
CA ALA A 42 10.01 8.49 -8.27
C ALA A 42 10.01 8.45 -6.73
N MET A 43 9.49 7.38 -6.12
CA MET A 43 9.42 7.24 -4.66
C MET A 43 10.09 5.94 -4.13
N PRO A 44 11.20 5.44 -4.70
CA PRO A 44 11.70 4.10 -4.37
C PRO A 44 12.11 3.98 -2.88
N SER A 45 12.77 4.99 -2.32
CA SER A 45 13.16 4.98 -0.90
C SER A 45 12.01 5.34 0.03
N GLY A 46 11.15 6.25 -0.38
CA GLY A 46 10.03 6.73 0.43
C GLY A 46 8.95 5.68 0.66
N CYS A 47 8.76 4.74 -0.25
CA CYS A 47 7.84 3.62 -0.12
C CYS A 47 8.55 2.26 0.05
N SER A 48 9.85 2.25 0.34
CA SER A 48 10.68 1.06 0.49
C SER A 48 10.67 0.08 -0.70
N MET A 49 10.34 0.56 -1.90
CA MET A 49 10.44 -0.21 -3.15
C MET A 49 11.91 -0.54 -3.49
N ASN A 50 12.86 0.27 -3.02
CA ASN A 50 14.29 0.04 -3.14
C ASN A 50 14.73 -1.31 -2.58
N ILE A 51 13.99 -1.91 -1.64
CA ILE A 51 14.27 -3.26 -1.11
C ILE A 51 14.06 -4.31 -2.22
N LEU A 52 12.93 -4.23 -2.94
CA LEU A 52 12.68 -5.11 -4.08
C LEU A 52 13.65 -4.81 -5.23
N MET A 53 13.93 -3.54 -5.52
CA MET A 53 14.88 -3.13 -6.57
C MET A 53 16.28 -3.71 -6.35
N SER A 54 16.75 -3.76 -5.11
CA SER A 54 18.07 -4.31 -4.78
C SER A 54 18.11 -5.83 -4.91
N LYS A 55 17.05 -6.54 -4.53
CA LYS A 55 17.00 -8.01 -4.55
C LYS A 55 16.58 -8.57 -5.92
N MET A 56 15.65 -7.89 -6.59
CA MET A 56 15.05 -8.34 -7.86
C MET A 56 14.94 -7.18 -8.86
N PRO A 57 16.07 -6.64 -9.35
CA PRO A 57 16.09 -5.41 -10.17
C PRO A 57 15.28 -5.49 -11.46
N LYS A 58 15.05 -6.69 -12.01
CA LYS A 58 14.22 -6.90 -13.21
C LYS A 58 12.72 -6.93 -12.90
N ARG A 59 12.32 -6.85 -11.64
CA ARG A 59 10.93 -6.96 -11.20
C ARG A 59 10.44 -5.71 -10.45
N ALA A 60 11.20 -4.62 -10.49
CA ALA A 60 10.83 -3.36 -9.88
C ALA A 60 11.16 -2.20 -10.83
N PHE A 61 10.19 -1.31 -11.01
CA PHE A 61 10.22 -0.24 -12.00
C PHE A 61 9.96 1.11 -11.33
N ASP A 62 10.87 2.06 -11.57
CA ASP A 62 10.63 3.48 -11.28
C ASP A 62 10.33 4.18 -12.60
N VAL A 63 9.15 4.77 -12.72
CA VAL A 63 8.68 5.41 -13.95
C VAL A 63 8.88 6.93 -13.93
N GLY A 64 9.63 7.46 -12.96
CA GLY A 64 9.78 8.91 -12.76
C GLY A 64 8.51 9.53 -12.16
N ILE A 65 8.45 10.86 -12.12
CA ILE A 65 7.29 11.60 -11.57
C ILE A 65 6.14 11.55 -12.59
N ALA A 66 5.45 10.40 -12.65
CA ALA A 66 4.42 10.13 -13.64
C ALA A 66 3.38 9.14 -13.09
N GLU A 67 2.56 9.58 -12.12
CA GLU A 67 1.62 8.73 -11.38
C GLU A 67 0.58 8.08 -12.30
N GLY A 68 0.00 8.85 -13.25
CA GLY A 68 -0.91 8.30 -14.25
C GLY A 68 -0.26 7.19 -15.08
N HIS A 69 0.98 7.41 -15.55
CA HIS A 69 1.73 6.41 -16.27
C HIS A 69 2.00 5.15 -15.42
N ALA A 70 2.34 5.32 -14.14
CA ALA A 70 2.56 4.19 -13.22
C ALA A 70 1.33 3.26 -13.16
N VAL A 71 0.13 3.83 -13.08
CA VAL A 71 -1.13 3.07 -13.03
C VAL A 71 -1.43 2.42 -14.38
N THR A 72 -1.36 3.15 -15.49
CA THR A 72 -1.58 2.60 -16.84
C THR A 72 -0.58 1.49 -17.18
N PHE A 73 0.69 1.68 -16.87
CA PHE A 73 1.75 0.68 -17.05
C PHE A 73 1.46 -0.59 -16.22
N SER A 74 1.02 -0.41 -14.97
CA SER A 74 0.58 -1.53 -14.12
C SER A 74 -0.62 -2.26 -14.72
N GLY A 75 -1.61 -1.53 -15.26
CA GLY A 75 -2.74 -2.12 -15.97
C GLY A 75 -2.29 -2.98 -17.16
N GLY A 76 -1.35 -2.49 -17.98
CA GLY A 76 -0.77 -3.23 -19.10
C GLY A 76 -0.08 -4.52 -18.64
N MET A 77 0.75 -4.45 -17.60
CA MET A 77 1.41 -5.64 -17.05
C MET A 77 0.41 -6.65 -16.48
N ALA A 78 -0.66 -6.20 -15.82
CA ALA A 78 -1.70 -7.07 -15.31
C ALA A 78 -2.47 -7.76 -16.45
N LYS A 79 -2.69 -7.05 -17.56
CA LYS A 79 -3.29 -7.61 -18.78
C LYS A 79 -2.47 -8.75 -19.38
N ASP A 80 -1.15 -8.66 -19.28
CA ASP A 80 -0.20 -9.69 -19.72
C ASP A 80 0.04 -10.79 -18.69
N GLY A 81 -0.72 -10.79 -17.57
CA GLY A 81 -0.70 -11.85 -16.56
C GLY A 81 0.30 -11.68 -15.44
N LEU A 82 0.93 -10.52 -15.31
CA LEU A 82 1.71 -10.13 -14.13
C LEU A 82 0.79 -9.63 -13.00
N LEU A 83 1.36 -9.47 -11.83
CA LEU A 83 0.64 -8.96 -10.64
C LEU A 83 1.38 -7.74 -10.09
N PRO A 84 1.07 -6.54 -10.59
CA PRO A 84 1.75 -5.33 -10.17
C PRO A 84 1.30 -4.84 -8.79
N PHE A 85 2.28 -4.53 -7.93
CA PHE A 85 2.12 -3.72 -6.73
C PHE A 85 2.58 -2.30 -7.08
N CYS A 86 1.62 -1.41 -7.35
CA CYS A 86 1.86 -0.01 -7.73
C CYS A 86 1.78 0.87 -6.48
N ASN A 87 2.93 1.32 -5.98
CA ASN A 87 3.02 2.11 -4.76
C ASN A 87 3.20 3.59 -5.05
N ILE A 88 2.22 4.38 -4.64
CA ILE A 88 2.14 5.83 -4.81
C ILE A 88 1.65 6.45 -3.50
N TYR A 89 2.20 7.61 -3.09
CA TYR A 89 1.64 8.32 -1.94
C TYR A 89 0.18 8.68 -2.16
N SER A 90 -0.63 8.54 -1.12
CA SER A 90 -2.08 8.75 -1.19
C SER A 90 -2.46 10.10 -1.84
N SER A 91 -1.81 11.20 -1.42
CA SER A 91 -2.06 12.53 -2.01
C SER A 91 -1.66 12.63 -3.49
N PHE A 92 -0.65 11.88 -3.94
CA PHE A 92 -0.19 11.90 -5.33
C PHE A 92 -1.00 10.95 -6.22
N MET A 93 -1.62 9.92 -5.66
CA MET A 93 -2.52 9.02 -6.38
C MET A 93 -3.72 9.77 -7.02
N GLN A 94 -4.07 10.94 -6.50
CA GLN A 94 -5.11 11.80 -7.10
C GLN A 94 -4.83 12.14 -8.58
N ARG A 95 -3.55 12.23 -8.99
CA ARG A 95 -3.16 12.48 -10.38
C ARG A 95 -3.45 11.32 -11.31
N ALA A 96 -3.67 10.13 -10.77
CA ALA A 96 -3.94 8.91 -11.52
C ALA A 96 -5.41 8.47 -11.43
N TYR A 97 -6.32 9.31 -10.96
CA TYR A 97 -7.72 8.95 -10.71
C TYR A 97 -8.41 8.40 -11.95
N ASP A 98 -8.27 9.08 -13.09
CA ASP A 98 -8.82 8.62 -14.36
C ASP A 98 -8.23 7.28 -14.80
N ASN A 99 -6.91 7.12 -14.67
CA ASN A 99 -6.22 5.87 -15.02
C ASN A 99 -6.66 4.68 -14.16
N ILE A 100 -6.95 4.91 -12.86
CA ILE A 100 -7.51 3.87 -11.98
C ILE A 100 -8.86 3.39 -12.51
N ILE A 101 -9.71 4.31 -12.97
CA ILE A 101 -11.03 3.97 -13.51
C ILE A 101 -10.92 3.21 -14.82
N HIS A 102 -10.28 3.82 -15.83
CA HIS A 102 -10.30 3.32 -17.21
C HIS A 102 -9.31 2.19 -17.47
N ASP A 103 -8.10 2.29 -16.90
CA ASP A 103 -7.03 1.36 -17.24
C ASP A 103 -6.97 0.15 -16.31
N VAL A 104 -7.68 0.21 -15.15
CA VAL A 104 -7.65 -0.86 -14.14
C VAL A 104 -9.04 -1.33 -13.76
N ALA A 105 -9.89 -0.47 -13.18
CA ALA A 105 -11.11 -0.88 -12.51
C ALA A 105 -12.21 -1.37 -13.47
N ILE A 106 -12.47 -0.65 -14.57
CA ILE A 106 -13.48 -1.05 -15.59
C ILE A 106 -13.09 -2.39 -16.21
N GLN A 107 -11.81 -2.65 -16.39
CA GLN A 107 -11.30 -3.89 -16.96
C GLN A 107 -11.16 -5.01 -15.91
N ASN A 108 -11.42 -4.71 -14.64
CA ASN A 108 -11.27 -5.62 -13.49
C ASN A 108 -9.89 -6.29 -13.43
N LEU A 109 -8.83 -5.53 -13.71
CA LEU A 109 -7.45 -6.04 -13.75
C LEU A 109 -6.87 -6.20 -12.33
N PRO A 110 -6.12 -7.27 -12.04
CA PRO A 110 -5.56 -7.54 -10.73
C PRO A 110 -4.32 -6.66 -10.45
N VAL A 111 -4.51 -5.37 -10.31
CA VAL A 111 -3.50 -4.40 -9.88
C VAL A 111 -3.66 -4.11 -8.40
N VAL A 112 -2.58 -4.23 -7.62
CA VAL A 112 -2.57 -3.84 -6.21
C VAL A 112 -2.05 -2.42 -6.11
N LEU A 113 -2.97 -1.47 -5.86
CA LEU A 113 -2.67 -0.05 -5.66
C LEU A 113 -2.31 0.18 -4.19
N CYS A 114 -1.06 0.48 -3.90
CA CYS A 114 -0.57 0.69 -2.54
C CYS A 114 -0.45 2.19 -2.29
N LEU A 115 -1.32 2.71 -1.41
CA LEU A 115 -1.37 4.11 -1.04
C LEU A 115 -0.61 4.32 0.27
N ASP A 116 0.66 4.65 0.16
CA ASP A 116 1.47 5.06 1.30
C ASP A 116 1.10 6.49 1.73
N ARG A 117 1.35 6.88 2.96
CA ARG A 117 0.98 8.19 3.51
C ARG A 117 -0.53 8.45 3.51
N ALA A 118 -1.34 7.44 3.76
CA ALA A 118 -2.78 7.64 3.96
C ALA A 118 -3.06 8.34 5.29
N GLY A 119 -3.98 9.29 5.29
CA GLY A 119 -4.32 10.11 6.47
C GLY A 119 -3.33 11.25 6.71
N LEU A 120 -3.15 11.64 7.96
CA LEU A 120 -2.24 12.71 8.36
C LEU A 120 -0.79 12.22 8.36
N VAL A 121 0.14 13.03 7.86
CA VAL A 121 1.55 12.64 7.64
C VAL A 121 2.56 13.41 8.48
N GLY A 122 2.11 14.30 9.36
CA GLY A 122 2.97 15.03 10.29
C GLY A 122 3.97 15.93 9.54
N GLU A 123 5.25 15.66 9.71
CA GLU A 123 6.35 16.52 9.21
C GLU A 123 6.44 16.65 7.68
N ASP A 124 5.86 15.75 6.90
CA ASP A 124 5.80 15.89 5.44
C ASP A 124 4.88 17.07 5.02
N GLY A 125 4.01 17.50 5.92
CA GLY A 125 3.20 18.71 5.77
C GLY A 125 1.92 18.53 4.95
N PRO A 126 1.16 19.63 4.76
CA PRO A 126 -0.21 19.58 4.22
C PRO A 126 -0.29 19.09 2.78
N THR A 127 0.77 19.22 2.00
CA THR A 127 0.81 18.75 0.60
C THR A 127 0.85 17.24 0.47
N HIS A 128 1.13 16.52 1.57
CA HIS A 128 1.26 15.07 1.60
C HIS A 128 0.13 14.37 2.37
N HIS A 129 -0.80 15.12 3.00
CA HIS A 129 -1.93 14.49 3.69
C HIS A 129 -2.81 13.69 2.74
N GLY A 130 -2.98 12.40 3.04
CA GLY A 130 -3.79 11.44 2.28
C GLY A 130 -5.24 11.42 2.78
N ALA A 131 -5.93 12.56 2.76
CA ALA A 131 -7.26 12.72 3.34
C ALA A 131 -8.42 12.40 2.38
N PHE A 132 -8.16 12.36 1.06
CA PHE A 132 -9.23 12.30 0.05
C PHE A 132 -9.39 10.92 -0.61
N ASP A 133 -8.44 10.02 -0.43
CA ASP A 133 -8.38 8.73 -1.12
C ASP A 133 -9.65 7.89 -0.95
N MET A 134 -10.14 7.75 0.28
CA MET A 134 -11.39 7.03 0.55
C MET A 134 -12.58 7.63 -0.19
N ALA A 135 -12.66 8.95 -0.26
CA ALA A 135 -13.80 9.65 -0.87
C ALA A 135 -13.83 9.44 -2.39
N TYR A 136 -12.70 9.59 -3.08
CA TYR A 136 -12.68 9.48 -4.54
C TYR A 136 -12.55 8.04 -5.05
N LEU A 137 -12.01 7.10 -4.27
CA LEU A 137 -11.91 5.70 -4.68
C LEU A 137 -13.19 4.91 -4.43
N ARG A 138 -13.95 5.24 -3.40
CA ARG A 138 -15.17 4.51 -3.01
C ARG A 138 -16.23 4.35 -4.11
N PRO A 139 -16.47 5.34 -4.99
CA PRO A 139 -17.48 5.20 -6.05
C PRO A 139 -17.01 4.36 -7.24
N ILE A 140 -15.73 3.98 -7.31
CA ILE A 140 -15.21 3.21 -8.44
C ILE A 140 -15.67 1.74 -8.32
N PRO A 141 -16.30 1.17 -9.36
CA PRO A 141 -16.75 -0.21 -9.34
C PRO A 141 -15.58 -1.20 -9.37
N ASN A 142 -15.81 -2.43 -8.91
CA ASN A 142 -14.85 -3.53 -8.86
C ASN A 142 -13.64 -3.31 -7.94
N LEU A 143 -13.53 -2.17 -7.27
CA LEU A 143 -12.38 -1.80 -6.46
C LEU A 143 -12.60 -2.21 -5.00
N THR A 144 -11.73 -3.09 -4.49
CA THR A 144 -11.66 -3.38 -3.06
C THR A 144 -10.73 -2.39 -2.37
N ILE A 145 -11.20 -1.71 -1.32
CA ILE A 145 -10.38 -0.78 -0.53
C ILE A 145 -10.18 -1.36 0.87
N ALA A 146 -8.93 -1.54 1.27
CA ALA A 146 -8.55 -2.06 2.56
C ALA A 146 -7.58 -1.11 3.28
N SER A 147 -7.77 -0.99 4.60
CA SER A 147 -6.90 -0.19 5.47
C SER A 147 -6.50 -1.05 6.67
N PRO A 148 -5.25 -1.52 6.75
CA PRO A 148 -4.78 -2.36 7.84
C PRO A 148 -4.81 -1.60 9.16
N MET A 149 -5.14 -2.29 10.24
CA MET A 149 -5.09 -1.74 11.60
C MET A 149 -3.66 -1.71 12.14
N ASP A 150 -2.85 -2.70 11.77
CA ASP A 150 -1.48 -2.91 12.23
C ASP A 150 -0.61 -3.56 11.15
N GLU A 151 0.63 -3.86 11.49
CA GLU A 151 1.61 -4.48 10.59
C GLU A 151 1.21 -5.90 10.18
N HIS A 152 0.59 -6.67 11.07
CA HIS A 152 0.11 -8.02 10.76
C HIS A 152 -1.01 -7.97 9.71
N GLU A 153 -1.95 -7.05 9.86
CA GLU A 153 -3.00 -6.86 8.85
C GLU A 153 -2.44 -6.37 7.52
N LEU A 154 -1.46 -5.45 7.51
CA LEU A 154 -0.83 -5.01 6.26
C LEU A 154 -0.23 -6.21 5.51
N ARG A 155 0.54 -7.06 6.20
CA ARG A 155 1.13 -8.27 5.58
C ARG A 155 0.07 -9.21 5.03
N ARG A 156 -0.97 -9.48 5.81
CA ARG A 156 -2.06 -10.39 5.41
C ARG A 156 -2.92 -9.82 4.29
N LEU A 157 -3.15 -8.50 4.27
CA LEU A 157 -3.84 -7.84 3.16
C LEU A 157 -3.02 -7.85 1.87
N MET A 158 -1.70 -7.64 1.95
CA MET A 158 -0.82 -7.80 0.80
C MET A 158 -0.85 -9.24 0.25
N TYR A 159 -0.85 -10.23 1.14
CA TYR A 159 -1.01 -11.63 0.76
C TYR A 159 -2.40 -11.88 0.14
N THR A 160 -3.45 -11.36 0.73
CA THR A 160 -4.83 -11.49 0.22
C THR A 160 -4.98 -10.88 -1.16
N ALA A 161 -4.41 -9.70 -1.38
CA ALA A 161 -4.52 -8.96 -2.64
C ALA A 161 -3.86 -9.70 -3.84
N GLN A 162 -2.91 -10.61 -3.58
CA GLN A 162 -2.27 -11.40 -4.65
C GLN A 162 -3.02 -12.69 -5.01
N LEU A 163 -4.03 -13.07 -4.24
CA LEU A 163 -4.78 -14.30 -4.50
C LEU A 163 -5.65 -14.15 -5.77
N PRO A 164 -5.96 -15.27 -6.45
CA PRO A 164 -6.84 -15.24 -7.61
C PRO A 164 -8.22 -14.60 -7.30
N ASP A 165 -8.82 -14.00 -8.31
CA ASP A 165 -10.20 -13.48 -8.29
C ASP A 165 -10.44 -12.32 -7.31
N LYS A 166 -9.39 -11.63 -6.85
CA LYS A 166 -9.53 -10.44 -6.01
C LYS A 166 -9.79 -9.15 -6.79
N GLY A 167 -9.50 -9.15 -8.10
CA GLY A 167 -9.64 -7.94 -8.94
C GLY A 167 -8.69 -6.82 -8.51
N PRO A 168 -9.00 -5.57 -8.86
CA PRO A 168 -8.20 -4.43 -8.42
C PRO A 168 -8.36 -4.20 -6.92
N PHE A 169 -7.21 -4.03 -6.24
CA PHE A 169 -7.15 -3.98 -4.79
C PHE A 169 -6.36 -2.75 -4.30
N VAL A 170 -6.94 -1.97 -3.42
CA VAL A 170 -6.30 -0.80 -2.81
C VAL A 170 -5.90 -1.14 -1.37
N LEU A 171 -4.62 -0.94 -1.06
CA LEU A 171 -4.07 -0.99 0.28
C LEU A 171 -3.66 0.42 0.70
N ARG A 172 -4.32 0.98 1.69
CA ARG A 172 -3.97 2.31 2.21
C ARG A 172 -3.39 2.20 3.62
N TYR A 173 -2.20 2.70 3.87
CA TYR A 173 -1.54 2.65 5.16
C TYR A 173 -0.81 3.96 5.49
N PRO A 174 -0.63 4.27 6.80
CA PRO A 174 -0.11 5.57 7.21
C PRO A 174 1.41 5.68 7.04
N ARG A 175 1.89 6.93 7.09
CA ARG A 175 3.29 7.23 7.34
C ARG A 175 3.62 6.98 8.81
N GLY A 176 4.80 6.44 9.08
CA GLY A 176 5.31 6.31 10.45
C GLY A 176 5.47 4.87 10.91
N ARG A 177 5.73 4.74 12.20
CA ARG A 177 5.90 3.43 12.82
C ARG A 177 4.55 2.81 13.14
N GLY A 178 4.52 1.50 13.08
CA GLY A 178 3.39 0.73 13.58
C GLY A 178 3.40 0.61 15.11
N VAL A 179 2.77 -0.45 15.61
CA VAL A 179 2.61 -0.71 17.05
C VAL A 179 3.22 -2.04 17.48
N LEU A 180 3.58 -2.91 16.55
CA LEU A 180 4.07 -4.26 16.81
C LEU A 180 5.57 -4.36 16.55
N VAL A 181 6.35 -4.64 17.59
CA VAL A 181 7.79 -4.94 17.47
C VAL A 181 7.98 -6.27 16.74
N ASP A 182 7.22 -7.29 17.13
CA ASP A 182 7.16 -8.58 16.43
C ASP A 182 6.08 -8.54 15.33
N TRP A 183 6.42 -7.85 14.25
CA TRP A 183 5.52 -7.57 13.14
C TRP A 183 5.41 -8.69 12.10
N LYS A 184 6.30 -9.67 12.14
CA LYS A 184 6.24 -10.82 11.23
C LYS A 184 5.24 -11.84 11.73
N CYS A 185 4.24 -12.13 10.91
CA CYS A 185 3.24 -13.14 11.17
C CYS A 185 3.09 -14.06 9.96
N PRO A 186 2.47 -15.24 10.09
CA PRO A 186 2.10 -16.07 8.95
C PRO A 186 1.25 -15.29 7.93
N LEU A 187 1.51 -15.53 6.65
CA LEU A 187 0.74 -14.96 5.56
C LEU A 187 -0.56 -15.77 5.39
N GLU A 188 -1.67 -15.16 5.78
CA GLU A 188 -2.99 -15.76 5.76
C GLU A 188 -3.98 -14.84 5.07
N GLU A 189 -4.97 -15.42 4.40
CA GLU A 189 -6.03 -14.66 3.75
C GLU A 189 -6.93 -13.97 4.79
N ILE A 190 -7.20 -12.68 4.57
CA ILE A 190 -8.24 -11.93 5.27
C ILE A 190 -9.51 -11.95 4.39
N PRO A 191 -10.66 -12.45 4.90
CA PRO A 191 -11.90 -12.45 4.16
C PRO A 191 -12.36 -11.03 3.80
N VAL A 192 -12.42 -10.72 2.50
CA VAL A 192 -12.89 -9.42 2.01
C VAL A 192 -14.37 -9.19 2.36
N GLY A 193 -14.71 -7.98 2.78
CA GLY A 193 -16.08 -7.59 3.11
C GLY A 193 -16.57 -8.04 4.50
N LYS A 194 -15.70 -8.63 5.32
CA LYS A 194 -16.04 -9.01 6.70
C LYS A 194 -15.39 -8.06 7.71
N GLY A 195 -16.22 -7.46 8.57
CA GLY A 195 -15.76 -6.72 9.72
C GLY A 195 -15.43 -7.63 10.90
N ARG A 196 -14.60 -7.14 11.81
CA ARG A 196 -14.24 -7.80 13.05
C ARG A 196 -14.79 -7.00 14.24
N LYS A 197 -15.50 -7.66 15.14
CA LYS A 197 -15.95 -7.03 16.39
C LYS A 197 -14.77 -6.96 17.37
N LEU A 198 -14.41 -5.74 17.75
CA LEU A 198 -13.30 -5.48 18.67
C LEU A 198 -13.74 -5.35 20.12
N LYS A 199 -14.95 -4.80 20.36
CA LYS A 199 -15.49 -4.57 21.70
C LYS A 199 -17.00 -4.78 21.72
N ASP A 200 -17.50 -5.30 22.83
CA ASP A 200 -18.93 -5.38 23.10
C ASP A 200 -19.47 -4.05 23.63
N GLY A 201 -20.72 -3.74 23.30
CA GLY A 201 -21.45 -2.57 23.76
C GLY A 201 -22.94 -2.74 23.54
N LYS A 202 -23.76 -1.81 24.11
CA LYS A 202 -25.23 -1.86 24.03
C LYS A 202 -25.85 -0.58 23.48
N ASP A 203 -25.21 0.58 23.67
CA ASP A 203 -25.84 1.88 23.42
C ASP A 203 -25.42 2.51 22.10
N VAL A 204 -24.19 2.26 21.66
CA VAL A 204 -23.62 2.85 20.44
C VAL A 204 -22.82 1.81 19.68
N ALA A 205 -22.96 1.81 18.35
CA ALA A 205 -22.08 1.08 17.44
C ALA A 205 -21.04 2.04 16.83
N VAL A 206 -19.75 1.72 17.00
CA VAL A 206 -18.64 2.44 16.37
C VAL A 206 -18.04 1.55 15.28
N ILE A 207 -18.05 2.04 14.06
CA ILE A 207 -17.40 1.38 12.91
C ILE A 207 -16.16 2.19 12.57
N SER A 208 -15.01 1.54 12.60
CA SER A 208 -13.71 2.17 12.25
C SER A 208 -12.98 1.38 11.18
N ILE A 209 -12.03 2.04 10.53
CA ILE A 209 -11.16 1.44 9.51
C ILE A 209 -9.75 1.99 9.67
N GLY A 210 -8.76 1.11 9.60
CA GLY A 210 -7.35 1.48 9.72
C GLY A 210 -6.86 1.63 11.17
N PRO A 211 -5.67 2.19 11.36
CA PRO A 211 -4.99 2.24 12.65
C PRO A 211 -5.43 3.40 13.57
N ILE A 212 -6.39 4.20 13.17
CA ILE A 212 -6.83 5.39 13.91
C ILE A 212 -8.25 5.18 14.44
#